data_974b1e62b83a607675deba61b52e603c
#
_entry.id   974b1e62b83a607675deba61b52e603c
#
_cell.length_a   1.000
_cell.length_b   1.000
_cell.length_c   1.000
_cell.angle_alpha   90.00
_cell.angle_beta   90.00
_cell.angle_gamma   90.00
#
_symmetry.space_group_name_H-M   'P 1'
#
loop_
_entity.id
_entity.type
_entity.pdbx_description
1 polymer ?
#
loop_
_entity_poly.entity_id
_entity_poly.type
_entity_poly.pdbx_seq_one_letter_code
_entity_poly.pdbx_strand_id
1 'polypeptide(L)'
;MIEWEPNKNDVNLNMPVDGQVASICWNEQTKLLTMSLAYSAVYGMSERYNGLNQNDRIVKTEVEEKFCNQGDKSYCPSPFFFTDTGFSFCTLSGGTLIFDFTQKNVITVHVPSNCKFIFNAGTPAKLISEYMSLSGPAILPPDWVFGPWISANHWNTQKETEKQIELLKKYQFPASVLVLEAWSDEATFYIFNGAKYKEKPNGAP
;
A
#
# COMPACT_ATOMS: atom_id res chain seq x y z
N MET A 1 -12.13 -11.95 -14.82
CA MET A 1 -12.53 -10.72 -14.07
C MET A 1 -14.05 -10.58 -14.11
N ILE A 2 -14.69 -10.39 -12.96
CA ILE A 2 -16.10 -10.07 -12.82
C ILE A 2 -16.19 -8.69 -12.18
N GLU A 3 -16.81 -7.75 -12.86
CA GLU A 3 -17.20 -6.46 -12.30
C GLU A 3 -18.65 -6.53 -11.86
N TRP A 4 -18.94 -6.15 -10.63
CA TRP A 4 -20.28 -6.25 -10.06
C TRP A 4 -20.65 -4.98 -9.29
N GLU A 5 -21.77 -4.42 -9.64
CA GLU A 5 -22.41 -3.29 -8.95
C GLU A 5 -23.75 -3.79 -8.39
N PRO A 6 -23.79 -4.22 -7.12
CA PRO A 6 -25.01 -4.76 -6.54
C PRO A 6 -26.11 -3.70 -6.47
N ASN A 7 -27.33 -4.15 -6.69
CA ASN A 7 -28.54 -3.32 -6.61
C ASN A 7 -29.63 -4.07 -5.82
N LYS A 8 -30.80 -3.45 -5.62
CA LYS A 8 -31.89 -4.04 -4.82
C LYS A 8 -32.34 -5.43 -5.28
N ASN A 9 -32.13 -5.78 -6.54
CA ASN A 9 -32.57 -7.04 -7.15
C ASN A 9 -31.41 -8.03 -7.36
N ASP A 10 -30.16 -7.57 -7.26
CA ASP A 10 -28.95 -8.36 -7.49
C ASP A 10 -27.97 -8.15 -6.34
N VAL A 11 -28.21 -8.88 -5.25
CA VAL A 11 -27.43 -8.81 -4.01
C VAL A 11 -26.57 -10.06 -3.77
N ASN A 12 -26.62 -11.05 -4.67
CA ASN A 12 -25.87 -12.31 -4.58
C ASN A 12 -25.15 -12.61 -5.89
N LEU A 13 -23.91 -13.02 -5.76
CA LEU A 13 -23.07 -13.48 -6.86
C LEU A 13 -22.40 -14.80 -6.47
N ASN A 14 -22.37 -15.78 -7.37
CA ASN A 14 -21.60 -17.00 -7.21
C ASN A 14 -20.48 -17.06 -8.25
N MET A 15 -19.28 -17.37 -7.80
CA MET A 15 -18.10 -17.41 -8.66
C MET A 15 -17.32 -18.71 -8.48
N PRO A 16 -17.02 -19.48 -9.54
CA PRO A 16 -16.15 -20.65 -9.44
C PRO A 16 -14.69 -20.22 -9.16
N VAL A 17 -14.07 -20.89 -8.19
CA VAL A 17 -12.68 -20.64 -7.75
C VAL A 17 -12.03 -21.99 -7.43
N ASP A 18 -11.10 -22.45 -8.24
CA ASP A 18 -10.27 -23.65 -8.00
C ASP A 18 -11.01 -24.84 -7.37
N GLY A 19 -12.03 -25.34 -8.04
CA GLY A 19 -12.82 -26.50 -7.60
C GLY A 19 -13.85 -26.21 -6.51
N GLN A 20 -14.01 -24.98 -6.07
CA GLN A 20 -15.05 -24.53 -5.15
C GLN A 20 -15.88 -23.39 -5.76
N VAL A 21 -16.92 -22.97 -5.05
CA VAL A 21 -17.72 -21.80 -5.40
C VAL A 21 -17.60 -20.77 -4.29
N ALA A 22 -17.12 -19.58 -4.60
CA ALA A 22 -17.21 -18.43 -3.72
C ALA A 22 -18.64 -17.87 -3.80
N SER A 23 -19.34 -17.82 -2.67
CA SER A 23 -20.65 -17.18 -2.54
C SER A 23 -20.47 -15.78 -2.00
N ILE A 24 -20.95 -14.79 -2.71
CA ILE A 24 -20.78 -13.36 -2.42
C ILE A 24 -22.15 -12.73 -2.20
N CYS A 25 -22.32 -11.99 -1.13
CA CYS A 25 -23.58 -11.34 -0.77
C CYS A 25 -23.32 -9.89 -0.35
N TRP A 26 -24.10 -8.97 -0.86
CA TRP A 26 -24.11 -7.57 -0.47
C TRP A 26 -25.33 -7.22 0.38
N ASN A 27 -25.10 -6.51 1.47
CA ASN A 27 -26.17 -5.94 2.29
C ASN A 27 -26.09 -4.42 2.26
N GLU A 28 -27.02 -3.80 1.55
CA GLU A 28 -27.09 -2.36 1.36
C GLU A 28 -27.34 -1.58 2.66
N GLN A 29 -28.09 -2.14 3.60
CA GLN A 29 -28.43 -1.45 4.85
C GLN A 29 -27.23 -1.38 5.80
N THR A 30 -26.48 -2.47 5.89
CA THR A 30 -25.28 -2.55 6.75
C THR A 30 -24.00 -2.17 6.03
N LYS A 31 -24.06 -1.95 4.71
CA LYS A 31 -22.88 -1.71 3.86
C LYS A 31 -21.82 -2.80 3.98
N LEU A 32 -22.29 -4.04 4.11
CA LEU A 32 -21.44 -5.20 4.33
C LEU A 32 -21.44 -6.12 3.11
N LEU A 33 -20.26 -6.37 2.57
CA LEU A 33 -19.98 -7.41 1.59
C LEU A 33 -19.50 -8.65 2.33
N THR A 34 -20.14 -9.79 2.10
CA THR A 34 -19.76 -11.08 2.68
C THR A 34 -19.36 -12.04 1.57
N MET A 35 -18.20 -12.66 1.70
CA MET A 35 -17.65 -13.64 0.76
C MET A 35 -17.38 -14.94 1.51
N SER A 36 -18.00 -16.04 1.10
CA SER A 36 -17.86 -17.36 1.70
C SER A 36 -17.15 -18.31 0.74
N LEU A 37 -15.94 -18.75 1.12
CA LEU A 37 -15.11 -19.69 0.37
C LEU A 37 -14.08 -20.30 1.32
N ALA A 38 -13.52 -21.47 0.98
CA ALA A 38 -12.43 -22.06 1.74
C ALA A 38 -11.10 -21.33 1.40
N TYR A 39 -10.34 -20.96 2.43
CA TYR A 39 -8.98 -20.40 2.32
C TYR A 39 -8.21 -20.59 3.64
N SER A 40 -6.89 -20.47 3.60
CA SER A 40 -6.01 -20.55 4.77
C SER A 40 -5.11 -19.34 4.91
N ALA A 41 -4.91 -18.57 3.84
CA ALA A 41 -4.08 -17.39 3.84
C ALA A 41 -4.67 -16.29 2.96
N VAL A 42 -4.47 -15.04 3.39
CA VAL A 42 -4.89 -13.82 2.69
C VAL A 42 -3.70 -12.87 2.59
N TYR A 43 -3.48 -12.35 1.39
CA TYR A 43 -2.37 -11.46 1.07
C TYR A 43 -2.87 -10.18 0.40
N GLY A 44 -2.15 -9.08 0.56
CA GLY A 44 -2.50 -7.80 -0.06
C GLY A 44 -2.77 -6.69 0.93
N MET A 45 -3.71 -5.80 0.61
CA MET A 45 -4.05 -4.60 1.38
C MET A 45 -2.85 -3.68 1.62
N SER A 46 -1.88 -3.73 0.69
CA SER A 46 -0.65 -2.96 0.67
C SER A 46 0.39 -3.39 1.73
N GLU A 47 1.35 -2.52 2.01
CA GLU A 47 2.45 -2.78 2.91
C GLU A 47 1.99 -2.87 4.37
N ARG A 48 2.33 -3.97 5.05
CA ARG A 48 1.99 -4.25 6.44
C ARG A 48 3.21 -4.78 7.20
N TYR A 49 3.42 -4.30 8.42
CA TYR A 49 4.57 -4.66 9.25
C TYR A 49 4.26 -5.75 10.28
N ASN A 50 3.01 -6.19 10.36
CA ASN A 50 2.54 -7.20 11.30
C ASN A 50 2.52 -8.64 10.74
N GLY A 51 2.98 -8.84 9.51
CA GLY A 51 3.08 -10.14 8.84
C GLY A 51 2.53 -10.13 7.43
N LEU A 52 2.96 -11.08 6.61
CA LEU A 52 2.55 -11.21 5.22
C LEU A 52 1.12 -11.75 5.09
N ASN A 53 0.81 -12.83 5.82
CA ASN A 53 -0.54 -13.40 5.87
C ASN A 53 -1.40 -12.58 6.84
N GLN A 54 -2.52 -12.09 6.36
CA GLN A 54 -3.47 -11.27 7.12
C GLN A 54 -4.69 -12.07 7.59
N ASN A 55 -4.70 -13.41 7.46
CA ASN A 55 -5.75 -14.25 8.03
C ASN A 55 -5.85 -14.08 9.55
N ASP A 56 -7.03 -14.30 10.12
CA ASP A 56 -7.38 -14.13 11.54
C ASP A 56 -7.22 -12.68 12.06
N ARG A 57 -7.31 -11.67 11.17
CA ARG A 57 -7.15 -10.25 11.50
C ARG A 57 -8.30 -9.39 10.95
N ILE A 58 -8.46 -8.24 11.59
CA ILE A 58 -9.24 -7.12 11.04
C ILE A 58 -8.25 -6.11 10.48
N VAL A 59 -8.43 -5.75 9.21
CA VAL A 59 -7.52 -4.86 8.47
C VAL A 59 -8.29 -3.65 7.96
N LYS A 60 -7.80 -2.44 8.25
CA LYS A 60 -8.34 -1.19 7.73
C LYS A 60 -7.49 -0.64 6.59
N THR A 61 -8.13 -0.13 5.54
CA THR A 61 -7.47 0.63 4.48
C THR A 61 -7.47 2.13 4.78
N GLU A 62 -7.02 2.50 5.95
CA GLU A 62 -6.85 3.86 6.39
C GLU A 62 -5.39 4.27 6.26
N VAL A 63 -5.14 5.44 5.67
CA VAL A 63 -3.79 6.02 5.63
C VAL A 63 -3.45 6.52 7.01
N GLU A 64 -2.47 5.89 7.64
CA GLU A 64 -2.03 6.27 8.97
C GLU A 64 -0.50 6.18 9.07
N GLU A 65 0.12 7.30 9.41
CA GLU A 65 1.55 7.36 9.68
C GLU A 65 1.80 7.27 11.19
N LYS A 66 2.59 6.26 11.59
CA LYS A 66 3.08 6.07 12.96
C LYS A 66 4.61 6.06 12.92
N PHE A 67 5.22 7.23 12.92
CA PHE A 67 6.66 7.36 12.87
C PHE A 67 7.37 6.35 13.80
N CYS A 68 8.25 5.54 13.22
CA CYS A 68 9.03 4.48 13.90
C CYS A 68 8.23 3.33 14.55
N ASN A 69 6.92 3.30 14.49
CA ASN A 69 6.11 2.21 15.08
C ASN A 69 4.82 1.98 14.28
N GLN A 70 4.98 1.62 13.02
CA GLN A 70 3.88 1.48 12.08
C GLN A 70 2.93 0.33 12.44
N GLY A 71 3.46 -0.80 12.96
CA GLY A 71 2.65 -1.93 13.43
C GLY A 71 1.71 -2.48 12.36
N ASP A 72 0.41 -2.44 12.61
CA ASP A 72 -0.67 -2.88 11.71
C ASP A 72 -1.20 -1.77 10.79
N LYS A 73 -0.58 -0.57 10.82
CA LYS A 73 -0.95 0.59 10.00
C LYS A 73 -0.21 0.59 8.67
N SER A 74 -0.72 1.35 7.72
CA SER A 74 -0.10 1.50 6.40
C SER A 74 -0.10 2.95 5.94
N TYR A 75 0.99 3.39 5.31
CA TYR A 75 1.07 4.69 4.63
C TYR A 75 0.29 4.71 3.31
N CYS A 76 0.24 3.57 2.63
CA CYS A 76 -0.37 3.46 1.31
C CYS A 76 -1.25 2.20 1.23
N PRO A 77 -2.38 2.17 1.96
CA PRO A 77 -3.30 1.05 1.93
C PRO A 77 -3.93 0.89 0.55
N SER A 78 -4.20 -0.36 0.19
CA SER A 78 -4.83 -0.73 -1.08
C SER A 78 -6.08 -1.56 -0.82
N PRO A 79 -7.20 -1.32 -1.51
CA PRO A 79 -8.44 -2.09 -1.37
C PRO A 79 -8.41 -3.38 -2.19
N PHE A 80 -7.29 -4.09 -2.17
CA PHE A 80 -7.06 -5.33 -2.91
C PHE A 80 -6.49 -6.41 -2.01
N PHE A 81 -7.08 -7.61 -2.09
CA PHE A 81 -6.49 -8.82 -1.52
C PHE A 81 -6.65 -10.02 -2.45
N PHE A 82 -5.86 -11.05 -2.21
CA PHE A 82 -6.07 -12.39 -2.78
C PHE A 82 -5.83 -13.49 -1.75
N THR A 83 -6.47 -14.65 -1.96
CA THR A 83 -6.33 -15.83 -1.10
C THR A 83 -5.37 -16.85 -1.70
N ASP A 84 -4.84 -17.73 -0.87
CA ASP A 84 -4.03 -18.89 -1.29
C ASP A 84 -4.76 -19.84 -2.23
N THR A 85 -6.10 -19.86 -2.19
CA THR A 85 -6.95 -20.66 -3.09
C THR A 85 -7.29 -19.99 -4.41
N GLY A 86 -6.67 -18.84 -4.70
CA GLY A 86 -6.79 -18.19 -6.01
C GLY A 86 -8.05 -17.35 -6.22
N PHE A 87 -8.64 -16.82 -5.17
CA PHE A 87 -9.69 -15.79 -5.23
C PHE A 87 -9.10 -14.41 -4.95
N SER A 88 -9.57 -13.38 -5.63
CA SER A 88 -9.24 -12.00 -5.29
C SER A 88 -10.43 -11.06 -5.32
N PHE A 89 -10.31 -10.01 -4.52
CA PHE A 89 -11.24 -8.89 -4.45
C PHE A 89 -10.47 -7.58 -4.63
N CYS A 90 -11.11 -6.65 -5.32
CA CYS A 90 -10.70 -5.26 -5.40
C CYS A 90 -11.91 -4.35 -5.51
N THR A 91 -11.78 -3.12 -5.05
CA THR A 91 -12.73 -2.04 -5.34
C THR A 91 -11.98 -0.74 -5.63
N LEU A 92 -12.56 0.10 -6.45
CA LEU A 92 -12.04 1.45 -6.74
C LEU A 92 -12.78 2.53 -5.91
N SER A 93 -13.50 2.12 -4.87
CA SER A 93 -14.16 3.04 -3.94
C SER A 93 -13.15 3.87 -3.16
N GLY A 94 -13.46 5.13 -2.99
CA GLY A 94 -12.78 5.97 -2.00
C GLY A 94 -13.27 5.71 -0.58
N GLY A 95 -12.44 6.03 0.41
CA GLY A 95 -12.74 5.89 1.82
C GLY A 95 -12.15 4.64 2.46
N THR A 96 -12.29 4.56 3.77
CA THR A 96 -11.73 3.46 4.57
C THR A 96 -12.62 2.22 4.48
N LEU A 97 -12.05 1.11 4.02
CA LEU A 97 -12.67 -0.20 4.09
C LEU A 97 -12.17 -0.93 5.34
N ILE A 98 -13.04 -1.77 5.90
CA ILE A 98 -12.69 -2.64 7.02
C ILE A 98 -12.88 -4.09 6.55
N PHE A 99 -11.77 -4.81 6.41
CA PHE A 99 -11.74 -6.23 6.10
C PHE A 99 -11.69 -7.03 7.38
N ASP A 100 -12.56 -8.01 7.53
CA ASP A 100 -12.54 -8.96 8.66
C ASP A 100 -12.30 -10.38 8.13
N PHE A 101 -11.17 -10.96 8.50
CA PHE A 101 -10.74 -12.31 8.18
C PHE A 101 -10.76 -13.24 9.41
N THR A 102 -11.38 -12.83 10.51
CA THR A 102 -11.36 -13.60 11.77
C THR A 102 -12.29 -14.80 11.77
N GLN A 103 -13.27 -14.82 10.87
CA GLN A 103 -14.19 -15.94 10.74
C GLN A 103 -13.71 -16.94 9.70
N LYS A 104 -13.56 -18.20 10.07
CA LYS A 104 -13.10 -19.26 9.17
C LYS A 104 -13.97 -19.37 7.91
N ASN A 105 -13.34 -19.34 6.75
CA ASN A 105 -13.99 -19.47 5.43
C ASN A 105 -15.00 -18.35 5.11
N VAL A 106 -14.98 -17.25 5.85
CA VAL A 106 -15.83 -16.08 5.61
C VAL A 106 -14.97 -14.82 5.67
N ILE A 107 -15.06 -14.02 4.64
CA ILE A 107 -14.45 -12.68 4.57
C ILE A 107 -15.58 -11.68 4.56
N THR A 108 -15.55 -10.70 5.45
CA THR A 108 -16.45 -9.57 5.38
C THR A 108 -15.69 -8.27 5.10
N VAL A 109 -16.33 -7.39 4.33
CA VAL A 109 -15.79 -6.08 4.02
C VAL A 109 -16.87 -5.04 4.28
N HIS A 110 -16.62 -4.15 5.22
CA HIS A 110 -17.46 -2.96 5.38
C HIS A 110 -17.01 -1.90 4.37
N VAL A 111 -17.93 -1.48 3.50
CA VAL A 111 -17.70 -0.54 2.41
C VAL A 111 -18.56 0.69 2.64
N PRO A 112 -18.02 1.89 2.88
CA PRO A 112 -18.79 3.05 3.35
C PRO A 112 -19.75 3.64 2.29
N SER A 113 -19.52 3.33 1.02
CA SER A 113 -20.32 3.84 -0.10
C SER A 113 -20.61 2.75 -1.13
N ASN A 114 -21.65 2.93 -1.93
CA ASN A 114 -21.92 2.06 -3.06
C ASN A 114 -20.77 2.20 -4.07
N CYS A 115 -20.25 1.08 -4.53
CA CYS A 115 -19.13 1.03 -5.43
C CYS A 115 -19.16 -0.24 -6.27
N LYS A 116 -18.36 -0.24 -7.30
CA LYS A 116 -18.09 -1.40 -8.12
C LYS A 116 -17.13 -2.33 -7.38
N PHE A 117 -17.52 -3.59 -7.26
CA PHE A 117 -16.68 -4.67 -6.77
C PHE A 117 -16.08 -5.44 -7.94
N ILE A 118 -14.84 -5.85 -7.80
CA ILE A 118 -14.10 -6.57 -8.83
C ILE A 118 -13.56 -7.85 -8.22
N PHE A 119 -13.93 -8.97 -8.83
CA PHE A 119 -13.53 -10.31 -8.39
C PHE A 119 -12.77 -11.02 -9.51
N ASN A 120 -11.73 -11.75 -9.15
CA ASN A 120 -11.00 -12.60 -10.07
C ASN A 120 -10.72 -13.97 -9.47
N ALA A 121 -10.51 -14.96 -10.36
CA ALA A 121 -10.03 -16.28 -10.00
C ALA A 121 -8.83 -16.68 -10.86
N GLY A 122 -7.84 -17.30 -10.23
CA GLY A 122 -6.64 -17.79 -10.91
C GLY A 122 -5.41 -17.88 -10.01
N THR A 123 -4.26 -18.09 -10.62
CA THR A 123 -2.98 -18.11 -9.90
C THR A 123 -2.64 -16.73 -9.31
N PRO A 124 -1.84 -16.65 -8.23
CA PRO A 124 -1.43 -15.36 -7.64
C PRO A 124 -0.83 -14.39 -8.66
N ALA A 125 0.00 -14.86 -9.57
CA ALA A 125 0.58 -14.03 -10.63
C ALA A 125 -0.49 -13.42 -11.55
N LYS A 126 -1.51 -14.20 -11.93
CA LYS A 126 -2.65 -13.72 -12.72
C LYS A 126 -3.46 -12.68 -11.94
N LEU A 127 -3.78 -12.95 -10.67
CA LEU A 127 -4.56 -12.04 -9.83
C LEU A 127 -3.89 -10.69 -9.64
N ILE A 128 -2.56 -10.69 -9.43
CA ILE A 128 -1.76 -9.46 -9.32
C ILE A 128 -1.72 -8.74 -10.68
N SER A 129 -1.53 -9.45 -11.79
CA SER A 129 -1.54 -8.85 -13.13
C SER A 129 -2.88 -8.19 -13.47
N GLU A 130 -3.99 -8.82 -13.11
CA GLU A 130 -5.34 -8.26 -13.30
C GLU A 130 -5.55 -6.99 -12.43
N TYR A 131 -5.08 -7.01 -11.19
CA TYR A 131 -5.09 -5.81 -10.35
C TYR A 131 -4.23 -4.69 -10.94
N MET A 132 -3.03 -5.00 -11.42
CA MET A 132 -2.14 -4.02 -12.06
C MET A 132 -2.74 -3.43 -13.35
N SER A 133 -3.59 -4.16 -14.06
CA SER A 133 -4.31 -3.62 -15.22
C SER A 133 -5.30 -2.51 -14.84
N LEU A 134 -5.79 -2.50 -13.60
CA LEU A 134 -6.70 -1.49 -13.07
C LEU A 134 -5.96 -0.33 -12.40
N SER A 135 -4.91 -0.63 -11.64
CA SER A 135 -4.16 0.35 -10.83
C SER A 135 -2.99 1.01 -11.56
N GLY A 136 -2.61 0.48 -12.70
CA GLY A 136 -1.44 0.86 -13.46
C GLY A 136 -0.25 -0.09 -13.27
N PRO A 137 0.65 -0.17 -14.26
CA PRO A 137 1.82 -1.03 -14.20
C PRO A 137 2.85 -0.50 -13.18
N ALA A 138 3.59 -1.41 -12.57
CA ALA A 138 4.77 -1.05 -11.79
C ALA A 138 5.83 -0.40 -12.71
N ILE A 139 6.38 0.72 -12.27
CA ILE A 139 7.49 1.38 -12.96
C ILE A 139 8.78 0.71 -12.49
N LEU A 140 9.61 0.26 -13.43
CA LEU A 140 10.95 -0.21 -13.11
C LEU A 140 11.85 1.03 -12.89
N PRO A 141 12.29 1.29 -11.65
CA PRO A 141 13.18 2.43 -11.39
C PRO A 141 14.60 2.14 -11.89
N PRO A 142 15.44 3.17 -12.09
CA PRO A 142 16.85 2.98 -12.41
C PRO A 142 17.63 2.32 -11.24
N ASP A 143 18.73 1.66 -11.54
CA ASP A 143 19.49 0.83 -10.59
C ASP A 143 19.92 1.56 -9.31
N TRP A 144 20.22 2.85 -9.41
CA TRP A 144 20.65 3.64 -8.24
C TRP A 144 19.59 3.73 -7.13
N VAL A 145 18.30 3.55 -7.44
CA VAL A 145 17.21 3.55 -6.45
C VAL A 145 17.35 2.41 -5.46
N PHE A 146 17.93 1.29 -5.86
CA PHE A 146 18.13 0.11 -5.03
C PHE A 146 19.39 0.16 -4.16
N GLY A 147 20.23 1.19 -4.33
CA GLY A 147 21.40 1.40 -3.49
C GLY A 147 21.07 2.05 -2.15
N PRO A 148 22.02 2.15 -1.22
CA PRO A 148 21.82 2.79 0.08
C PRO A 148 21.46 4.28 -0.04
N TRP A 149 20.43 4.67 0.66
CA TRP A 149 20.00 6.06 0.81
C TRP A 149 20.48 6.60 2.16
N ILE A 150 21.21 7.69 2.15
CA ILE A 150 21.74 8.33 3.36
C ILE A 150 20.84 9.50 3.73
N SER A 151 20.23 9.42 4.91
CA SER A 151 19.51 10.55 5.51
C SER A 151 20.50 11.49 6.20
N ALA A 152 20.58 12.71 5.70
CA ALA A 152 21.56 13.72 6.14
C ALA A 152 20.94 14.71 7.13
N ASN A 153 20.29 14.22 8.18
CA ASN A 153 19.46 15.01 9.11
C ASN A 153 20.20 16.17 9.80
N HIS A 154 21.53 16.10 9.93
CA HIS A 154 22.33 17.13 10.60
C HIS A 154 23.33 17.86 9.69
N TRP A 155 23.33 17.56 8.38
CA TRP A 155 24.27 18.19 7.44
C TRP A 155 23.66 19.47 6.87
N ASN A 156 23.56 20.47 7.72
CA ASN A 156 22.85 21.72 7.43
C ASN A 156 23.72 22.83 6.81
N THR A 157 24.92 22.49 6.30
CA THR A 157 25.75 23.37 5.52
C THR A 157 26.32 22.66 4.30
N GLN A 158 26.51 23.39 3.20
CA GLN A 158 27.13 22.85 2.00
C GLN A 158 28.52 22.27 2.31
N LYS A 159 29.33 22.94 3.12
CA LYS A 159 30.69 22.51 3.50
C LYS A 159 30.66 21.12 4.21
N GLU A 160 29.74 20.94 5.13
CA GLU A 160 29.62 19.64 5.83
C GLU A 160 29.14 18.54 4.90
N THR A 161 28.17 18.82 4.05
CA THR A 161 27.67 17.88 3.05
C THR A 161 28.77 17.43 2.08
N GLU A 162 29.54 18.40 1.52
CA GLU A 162 30.67 18.10 0.63
C GLU A 162 31.74 17.25 1.32
N LYS A 163 32.09 17.56 2.59
CA LYS A 163 33.01 16.76 3.39
C LYS A 163 32.53 15.33 3.60
N GLN A 164 31.26 15.14 3.88
CA GLN A 164 30.70 13.79 4.06
C GLN A 164 30.70 13.00 2.74
N ILE A 165 30.42 13.65 1.61
CA ILE A 165 30.54 13.02 0.28
C ILE A 165 31.97 12.58 0.00
N GLU A 166 32.97 13.41 0.35
CA GLU A 166 34.40 13.04 0.23
C GLU A 166 34.74 11.83 1.11
N LEU A 167 34.25 11.77 2.34
CA LEU A 167 34.44 10.62 3.24
C LEU A 167 33.79 9.35 2.70
N LEU A 168 32.56 9.42 2.19
CA LEU A 168 31.88 8.30 1.54
C LEU A 168 32.71 7.74 0.38
N LYS A 169 33.27 8.62 -0.46
CA LYS A 169 34.17 8.23 -1.56
C LYS A 169 35.47 7.64 -1.05
N LYS A 170 36.11 8.28 -0.07
CA LYS A 170 37.38 7.84 0.52
C LYS A 170 37.28 6.44 1.11
N TYR A 171 36.20 6.14 1.82
CA TYR A 171 35.96 4.84 2.44
C TYR A 171 35.20 3.86 1.55
N GLN A 172 34.92 4.23 0.30
CA GLN A 172 34.20 3.40 -0.68
C GLN A 172 32.84 2.92 -0.17
N PHE A 173 32.15 3.76 0.58
CA PHE A 173 30.81 3.45 1.05
C PHE A 173 29.81 3.50 -0.12
N PRO A 174 29.01 2.46 -0.36
CA PRO A 174 28.20 2.32 -1.56
C PRO A 174 26.89 3.14 -1.50
N ALA A 175 26.97 4.42 -1.16
CA ALA A 175 25.80 5.31 -1.15
C ALA A 175 25.38 5.65 -2.57
N SER A 176 24.08 5.53 -2.86
CA SER A 176 23.49 5.93 -4.14
C SER A 176 22.77 7.27 -4.07
N VAL A 177 22.17 7.59 -2.94
CA VAL A 177 21.36 8.79 -2.74
C VAL A 177 21.73 9.45 -1.42
N LEU A 178 21.75 10.78 -1.44
CA LEU A 178 21.86 11.59 -0.24
C LEU A 178 20.61 12.46 -0.12
N VAL A 179 19.89 12.31 1.00
CA VAL A 179 18.68 13.08 1.29
C VAL A 179 19.04 14.20 2.27
N LEU A 180 19.02 15.45 1.80
CA LEU A 180 19.29 16.63 2.64
C LEU A 180 17.99 17.08 3.32
N GLU A 181 17.84 16.79 4.58
CA GLU A 181 16.65 17.13 5.38
C GLU A 181 16.87 18.35 6.28
N ALA A 182 18.10 18.59 6.71
CA ALA A 182 18.45 19.67 7.66
C ALA A 182 18.30 21.10 7.13
N TRP A 183 17.89 21.28 5.87
CA TRP A 183 17.70 22.60 5.25
C TRP A 183 16.33 23.21 5.54
N SER A 184 15.35 22.41 5.96
CA SER A 184 13.96 22.82 6.16
C SER A 184 13.49 22.61 7.59
N ASP A 185 12.37 23.22 7.92
CA ASP A 185 11.61 22.94 9.12
C ASP A 185 10.95 21.56 9.04
N GLU A 186 11.09 20.77 10.08
CA GLU A 186 10.57 19.39 10.14
C GLU A 186 9.03 19.28 10.17
N ALA A 187 8.34 20.37 10.49
CA ALA A 187 6.88 20.35 10.56
C ALA A 187 6.22 20.67 9.22
N THR A 188 6.78 21.61 8.47
CA THR A 188 6.18 22.10 7.23
C THR A 188 6.92 21.69 5.95
N PHE A 189 8.20 21.39 6.06
CA PHE A 189 9.13 21.02 4.97
C PHE A 189 9.33 22.07 3.86
N TYR A 190 8.84 23.28 3.99
CA TYR A 190 9.04 24.38 3.02
C TYR A 190 9.50 25.69 3.63
N ILE A 191 9.79 25.72 4.92
CA ILE A 191 10.41 26.87 5.59
C ILE A 191 11.88 26.54 5.84
N PHE A 192 12.79 27.40 5.36
CA PHE A 192 14.21 27.23 5.63
C PHE A 192 14.51 27.47 7.11
N ASN A 193 15.20 26.52 7.74
CA ASN A 193 15.52 26.54 9.18
C ASN A 193 16.86 27.20 9.50
N GLY A 194 17.40 28.04 8.59
CA GLY A 194 18.72 28.68 8.72
C GLY A 194 19.87 27.82 8.20
N ALA A 195 19.61 26.77 7.44
CA ALA A 195 20.61 25.98 6.73
C ALA A 195 21.45 26.86 5.82
N LYS A 196 22.80 26.63 5.75
CA LYS A 196 23.75 27.43 5.03
C LYS A 196 24.29 26.70 3.81
N TYR A 197 23.53 26.78 2.73
CA TYR A 197 23.94 26.30 1.42
C TYR A 197 24.31 27.51 0.51
N LYS A 198 25.10 27.22 -0.51
CA LYS A 198 25.46 28.23 -1.49
C LYS A 198 24.22 28.73 -2.22
N GLU A 199 23.99 30.04 -2.16
CA GLU A 199 22.87 30.63 -2.88
C GLU A 199 23.04 30.44 -4.39
N LYS A 200 21.97 30.04 -5.03
CA LYS A 200 21.84 30.00 -6.48
C LYS A 200 21.13 31.25 -6.97
N PRO A 201 21.31 31.64 -8.25
CA PRO A 201 20.72 32.91 -8.80
C PRO A 201 19.21 33.05 -8.59
N ASN A 202 18.50 31.98 -8.32
CA ASN A 202 17.05 31.93 -8.09
C ASN A 202 16.67 31.66 -6.62
N GLY A 203 17.59 31.79 -5.68
CA GLY A 203 17.29 31.66 -4.24
C GLY A 203 16.97 30.23 -3.76
N ALA A 204 17.17 29.21 -4.57
CA ALA A 204 17.10 27.85 -4.11
C ALA A 204 18.39 27.47 -3.37
N PRO A 205 18.30 26.76 -2.23
CA PRO A 205 19.45 26.25 -1.51
C PRO A 205 20.28 25.25 -2.31
#